data_89b0636df87a207f8a36e3428c9d7fa6
#
_entry.id   89b0636df87a207f8a36e3428c9d7fa6
#
_cell.length_a   1.000
_cell.length_b   1.000
_cell.length_c   1.000
_cell.angle_alpha   90.00
_cell.angle_beta   90.00
_cell.angle_gamma   90.00
#
_symmetry.space_group_name_H-M   'P 1'
#
loop_
_entity.id
_entity.type
_entity.pdbx_description
1 polymer ?
#
loop_
_entity_poly.entity_id
_entity_poly.type
_entity_poly.pdbx_seq_one_letter_code
_entity_poly.pdbx_strand_id
1 'polypeptide(L)' 'MKSFTPLQFFSRFSAEEQAAIVLSEHPQVAVFRFLFGVAERIQSTDLRLEQGKQLLIATGLITPERAEVIFSFE' A
#
# COMPACT_ATOMS: atom_id res chain seq x y z
N MET A 1 -16.44 8.13 3.83
CA MET A 1 -15.13 8.21 3.16
C MET A 1 -14.10 8.74 4.14
N LYS A 2 -12.95 8.10 4.20
CA LYS A 2 -11.84 8.54 5.05
C LYS A 2 -10.67 8.94 4.19
N SER A 3 -9.86 9.85 4.68
CA SER A 3 -8.61 10.23 4.02
C SER A 3 -7.48 10.24 5.04
N PHE A 4 -6.27 10.00 4.55
CA PHE A 4 -5.08 9.95 5.38
C PHE A 4 -3.87 10.31 4.54
N THR A 5 -2.77 10.66 5.22
CA THR A 5 -1.52 10.96 4.52
C THR A 5 -0.85 9.66 4.09
N PRO A 6 0.05 9.73 3.09
CA PRO A 6 0.83 8.54 2.72
C PRO A 6 1.58 7.94 3.91
N LEU A 7 2.11 8.77 4.80
CA LEU A 7 2.82 8.27 5.98
C LEU A 7 1.88 7.51 6.91
N GLN A 8 0.67 8.03 7.13
CA GLN A 8 -0.32 7.34 7.96
C GLN A 8 -0.70 5.99 7.36
N PHE A 9 -0.85 5.94 6.03
CA PHE A 9 -1.16 4.69 5.35
C PHE A 9 0.00 3.71 5.46
N PHE A 10 1.22 4.17 5.16
CA PHE A 10 2.38 3.30 5.16
C PHE A 10 2.70 2.75 6.55
N SER A 11 2.34 3.50 7.59
CA SER A 11 2.56 3.06 8.96
C SER A 11 1.69 1.85 9.35
N ARG A 12 0.70 1.51 8.55
CA ARG A 12 -0.11 0.31 8.76
C ARG A 12 0.65 -0.98 8.45
N PHE A 13 1.71 -0.87 7.64
CA PHE A 13 2.57 -2.02 7.33
C PHE A 13 3.57 -2.24 8.45
N SER A 14 3.93 -3.51 8.70
CA SER A 14 4.99 -3.82 9.65
C SER A 14 6.33 -3.34 9.09
N ALA A 15 7.35 -3.27 9.95
CA ALA A 15 8.69 -2.85 9.51
C ALA A 15 9.23 -3.79 8.43
N GLU A 16 8.97 -5.10 8.54
CA GLU A 16 9.40 -6.06 7.55
C GLU A 16 8.68 -5.85 6.22
N GLU A 17 7.38 -5.58 6.27
CA GLU A 17 6.61 -5.30 5.07
C GLU A 17 7.06 -4.01 4.41
N GLN A 18 7.31 -2.98 5.19
CA GLN A 18 7.82 -1.71 4.66
C GLN A 18 9.15 -1.91 3.95
N ALA A 19 10.07 -2.64 4.58
CA ALA A 19 11.37 -2.91 3.97
C ALA A 19 11.23 -3.71 2.67
N ALA A 20 10.36 -4.71 2.65
CA ALA A 20 10.14 -5.53 1.47
C ALA A 20 9.60 -4.69 0.30
N ILE A 21 8.68 -3.77 0.59
CA ILE A 21 8.11 -2.90 -0.44
C ILE A 21 9.18 -1.96 -0.98
N VAL A 22 9.97 -1.34 -0.10
CA VAL A 22 11.01 -0.39 -0.50
C VAL A 22 12.10 -1.08 -1.32
N LEU A 23 12.47 -2.31 -0.96
CA LEU A 23 13.54 -3.04 -1.63
C LEU A 23 13.08 -3.83 -2.85
N SER A 24 11.77 -3.88 -3.12
CA SER A 24 11.24 -4.62 -4.26
C SER A 24 11.75 -4.03 -5.58
N GLU A 25 12.18 -4.90 -6.48
CA GLU A 25 12.61 -4.51 -7.81
C GLU A 25 11.49 -4.64 -8.85
N HIS A 26 10.30 -5.03 -8.42
CA HIS A 26 9.17 -5.18 -9.35
C HIS A 26 8.75 -3.80 -9.88
N PRO A 27 8.69 -3.62 -11.21
CA PRO A 27 8.41 -2.30 -11.79
C PRO A 27 7.09 -1.69 -11.33
N GLN A 28 6.05 -2.49 -11.18
CA GLN A 28 4.76 -1.96 -10.77
C GLN A 28 4.74 -1.57 -9.30
N VAL A 29 5.52 -2.24 -8.47
CA VAL A 29 5.69 -1.84 -7.07
C VAL A 29 6.39 -0.50 -7.00
N ALA A 30 7.37 -0.27 -7.88
CA ALA A 30 8.04 1.03 -7.98
C ALA A 30 7.06 2.14 -8.35
N VAL A 31 6.15 1.88 -9.29
CA VAL A 31 5.11 2.84 -9.65
C VAL A 31 4.18 3.12 -8.46
N PHE A 32 3.78 2.07 -7.75
CA PHE A 32 2.95 2.20 -6.57
C PHE A 32 3.61 3.09 -5.51
N ARG A 33 4.90 2.84 -5.23
CA ARG A 33 5.66 3.67 -4.27
C ARG A 33 5.71 5.12 -4.70
N PHE A 34 5.96 5.35 -5.98
CA PHE A 34 6.06 6.70 -6.52
C PHE A 34 4.74 7.44 -6.38
N LEU A 35 3.65 6.82 -6.77
CA LEU A 35 2.34 7.45 -6.71
C LEU A 35 1.94 7.82 -5.29
N PHE A 36 2.21 6.93 -4.33
CA PHE A 36 1.92 7.24 -2.95
C PHE A 36 2.86 8.27 -2.35
N GLY A 37 4.09 8.35 -2.87
CA GLY A 37 5.06 9.34 -2.41
C GLY A 37 4.71 10.76 -2.82
N VAL A 38 4.05 10.94 -3.97
CA VAL A 38 3.67 12.27 -4.46
C VAL A 38 2.25 12.67 -4.08
N ALA A 39 1.44 11.74 -3.58
CA ALA A 39 0.07 12.04 -3.18
C ALA A 39 0.07 12.85 -1.90
N GLU A 40 -0.74 13.90 -1.83
CA GLU A 40 -0.88 14.68 -0.60
C GLU A 40 -1.79 13.96 0.39
N ARG A 41 -2.86 13.35 -0.11
CA ARG A 41 -3.82 12.61 0.70
C ARG A 41 -4.29 11.39 -0.06
N ILE A 42 -4.62 10.36 0.70
CA ILE A 42 -5.12 9.10 0.16
C ILE A 42 -6.55 8.93 0.69
N GLN A 43 -7.49 8.70 -0.22
CA GLN A 43 -8.88 8.50 0.16
C GLN A 43 -9.20 7.00 0.16
N SER A 44 -9.99 6.58 1.14
CA SER A 44 -10.34 5.17 1.30
C SER A 44 -11.09 4.59 0.10
N THR A 45 -11.69 5.45 -0.73
CA THR A 45 -12.42 5.04 -1.93
C THR A 45 -11.58 5.11 -3.20
N ASP A 46 -10.30 5.44 -3.09
CA ASP A 46 -9.42 5.55 -4.25
C ASP A 46 -9.19 4.18 -4.87
N LEU A 47 -9.49 4.07 -6.16
CA LEU A 47 -9.32 2.81 -6.90
C LEU A 47 -7.88 2.32 -6.88
N ARG A 48 -6.91 3.23 -6.77
CA ARG A 48 -5.50 2.85 -6.72
C ARG A 48 -5.16 2.05 -5.47
N LEU A 49 -5.91 2.22 -4.38
CA LEU A 49 -5.73 1.39 -3.19
C LEU A 49 -6.05 -0.07 -3.49
N GLU A 50 -7.16 -0.32 -4.18
CA GLU A 50 -7.53 -1.68 -4.53
C GLU A 50 -6.51 -2.30 -5.49
N GLN A 51 -6.06 -1.53 -6.47
CA GLN A 51 -5.03 -1.99 -7.40
C GLN A 51 -3.72 -2.29 -6.68
N GLY A 52 -3.33 -1.44 -5.74
CA GLY A 52 -2.13 -1.65 -4.94
C GLY A 52 -2.24 -2.87 -4.05
N LYS A 53 -3.40 -3.07 -3.43
CA LYS A 53 -3.66 -4.25 -2.61
C LYS A 53 -3.45 -5.54 -3.41
N GLN A 54 -4.06 -5.63 -4.58
CA GLN A 54 -3.92 -6.80 -5.43
C GLN A 54 -2.49 -7.01 -5.89
N LEU A 55 -1.80 -5.92 -6.23
CA LEU A 55 -0.42 -5.98 -6.64
C LEU A 55 0.48 -6.54 -5.53
N LEU A 56 0.33 -6.05 -4.32
CA LEU A 56 1.15 -6.48 -3.20
C LEU A 56 0.91 -7.94 -2.85
N ILE A 57 -0.33 -8.40 -2.95
CA ILE A 57 -0.65 -9.81 -2.75
C ILE A 57 -0.02 -10.65 -3.88
N ALA A 58 -0.19 -10.23 -5.12
CA ALA A 58 0.31 -10.97 -6.28
C ALA A 58 1.82 -11.10 -6.29
N THR A 59 2.53 -10.09 -5.79
CA THR A 59 4.00 -10.12 -5.73
C THR A 59 4.52 -10.82 -4.48
N GLY A 60 3.64 -11.23 -3.57
CA GLY A 60 4.03 -11.92 -2.35
C GLY A 60 4.61 -11.02 -1.27
N LEU A 61 4.47 -9.71 -1.41
CA LEU A 61 4.99 -8.77 -0.43
C LEU A 61 4.14 -8.74 0.84
N ILE A 62 2.85 -9.02 0.72
CA ILE A 62 1.96 -9.20 1.87
C ILE A 62 1.07 -10.42 1.62
N THR A 63 0.56 -11.01 2.70
CA THR A 63 -0.40 -12.11 2.58
C THR A 63 -1.81 -11.53 2.43
N PRO A 64 -2.77 -12.32 1.91
CA PRO A 64 -4.16 -11.88 1.86
C PRO A 64 -4.72 -11.50 3.23
N GLU A 65 -4.32 -12.20 4.29
CA GLU A 65 -4.77 -11.90 5.66
C GLU A 65 -4.26 -10.53 6.11
N ARG A 66 -3.00 -10.22 5.81
CA ARG A 66 -2.45 -8.91 6.13
C ARG A 66 -3.11 -7.82 5.32
N ALA A 67 -3.43 -8.10 4.06
CA ALA A 67 -4.12 -7.14 3.20
C ALA A 67 -5.47 -6.75 3.79
N GLU A 68 -6.21 -7.71 4.34
CA GLU A 68 -7.48 -7.40 4.98
C GLU A 68 -7.32 -6.43 6.15
N VAL A 69 -6.24 -6.57 6.92
CA VAL A 69 -5.97 -5.67 8.05
C VAL A 69 -5.52 -4.30 7.56
N ILE A 70 -4.53 -4.28 6.64
CA ILE A 70 -3.89 -3.04 6.20
C ILE A 70 -4.87 -2.16 5.42
N PHE A 71 -5.69 -2.77 4.57
CA PHE A 71 -6.62 -2.06 3.70
C PHE A 71 -8.04 -1.97 4.26
N SER A 72 -8.19 -2.21 5.55
CA SER A 72 -9.46 -2.01 6.25
C SER A 72 -9.51 -0.57 6.74
N PHE A 73 -10.42 0.23 6.20
CA PHE A 73 -10.52 1.66 6.50
C PHE A 73 -11.78 2.00 7.29
N GLU A 74 -12.43 1.00 7.83
CA GLU A 74 -13.62 1.16 8.63
C GLU A 74 -13.29 1.24 10.13
#